data_c27fd7492d92f75528e9cb98dbe171cb
#
_entry.id   c27fd7492d92f75528e9cb98dbe171cb
#
_cell.length_a   1.000
_cell.length_b   1.000
_cell.length_c   1.000
_cell.angle_alpha   90.00
_cell.angle_beta   90.00
_cell.angle_gamma   90.00
#
_symmetry.space_group_name_H-M   'P 1'
#
loop_
_entity.id
_entity.type
_entity.pdbx_description
1 polymer ?
#
loop_
_entity_poly.entity_id
_entity_poly.type
_entity_poly.pdbx_seq_one_letter_code
_entity_poly.pdbx_strand_id
1 'polypeptide(L)'
;MLNRFDKADTLHACGRLSKPEHEPRRGVLVSSWAVAFGIVLCLIALDSSAITIDTAQAITTKKSIITVTPKSYAKAALNDNKQYECIDELYTKESNWRPNARNGSHYGIPQMRNEIMLSKNPLQQVALGIKYIEHRYGTTNKSVPNACKALQHLKTKGWH
;
A
#
# COMPACT_ATOMS: atom_id res chain seq x y z
N MET A 1 19.08 -29.97 46.58
CA MET A 1 17.89 -30.76 46.18
C MET A 1 17.65 -30.52 44.70
N LEU A 2 17.88 -31.57 43.92
CA LEU A 2 17.71 -31.66 42.47
C LEU A 2 16.24 -31.81 42.11
N ASN A 3 15.78 -31.14 41.06
CA ASN A 3 14.70 -31.57 40.17
C ASN A 3 14.94 -30.89 38.84
N ARG A 4 15.50 -31.51 38.00
CA ARG A 4 15.38 -32.36 36.81
C ARG A 4 13.93 -32.47 36.34
N PHE A 5 13.60 -31.76 35.26
CA PHE A 5 12.52 -32.15 34.35
C PHE A 5 13.09 -32.33 32.93
N ASP A 6 13.11 -33.60 32.58
CA ASP A 6 13.37 -34.17 31.26
C ASP A 6 12.34 -33.62 30.26
N LYS A 7 12.79 -33.22 29.08
CA LYS A 7 12.93 -33.96 27.83
C LYS A 7 11.75 -34.87 27.48
N ALA A 8 11.01 -34.49 26.47
CA ALA A 8 10.43 -35.38 25.46
C ALA A 8 9.74 -34.48 24.40
N ASP A 9 10.31 -34.48 23.22
CA ASP A 9 9.75 -35.11 22.02
C ASP A 9 8.38 -34.64 21.56
N THR A 10 8.36 -33.97 20.43
CA THR A 10 7.63 -34.49 19.28
C THR A 10 8.02 -33.75 17.99
N LEU A 11 8.90 -34.36 17.23
CA LEU A 11 8.93 -34.28 15.78
C LEU A 11 7.62 -34.86 15.27
N HIS A 12 7.00 -34.19 14.35
CA HIS A 12 6.22 -34.63 13.19
C HIS A 12 5.04 -33.72 12.93
N ALA A 13 5.17 -32.92 11.90
CA ALA A 13 4.20 -32.91 10.82
C ALA A 13 4.73 -32.07 9.66
N CYS A 14 5.45 -32.75 8.79
CA CYS A 14 5.68 -32.29 7.42
C CYS A 14 4.32 -32.28 6.71
N GLY A 15 3.66 -31.14 6.73
CA GLY A 15 2.40 -30.87 6.01
C GLY A 15 2.69 -30.66 4.55
N ARG A 16 2.31 -31.67 3.78
CA ARG A 16 2.29 -31.85 2.33
C ARG A 16 1.85 -30.57 1.61
N LEU A 17 2.72 -30.04 0.76
CA LEU A 17 2.41 -29.06 -0.27
C LEU A 17 1.33 -29.61 -1.20
N SER A 18 0.12 -29.11 -1.08
CA SER A 18 -0.92 -29.34 -2.06
C SER A 18 -0.63 -28.49 -3.30
N LYS A 19 -0.38 -29.22 -4.38
CA LYS A 19 -0.22 -28.74 -5.75
C LYS A 19 -1.51 -28.01 -6.17
N PRO A 20 -1.45 -26.81 -6.79
CA PRO A 20 -2.64 -26.19 -7.34
C PRO A 20 -3.12 -27.01 -8.54
N GLU A 21 -4.35 -27.47 -8.48
CA GLU A 21 -5.03 -28.12 -9.59
C GLU A 21 -5.27 -27.13 -10.72
N HIS A 22 -4.90 -27.60 -11.90
CA HIS A 22 -5.01 -26.93 -13.18
C HIS A 22 -6.49 -26.93 -13.59
N GLU A 23 -7.18 -25.81 -13.43
CA GLU A 23 -8.56 -25.64 -13.90
C GLU A 23 -8.58 -25.51 -15.44
N PRO A 24 -9.34 -26.34 -16.17
CA PRO A 24 -9.37 -26.25 -17.62
C PRO A 24 -10.16 -25.00 -18.06
N ARG A 25 -9.52 -24.19 -18.89
CA ARG A 25 -10.14 -23.06 -19.58
C ARG A 25 -11.35 -23.51 -20.37
N ARG A 26 -12.54 -23.13 -19.96
CA ARG A 26 -13.76 -23.24 -20.76
C ARG A 26 -13.66 -22.27 -21.94
N GLY A 27 -13.59 -22.86 -23.12
CA GLY A 27 -13.63 -22.15 -24.38
C GLY A 27 -14.93 -21.35 -24.52
N VAL A 28 -14.80 -20.06 -24.71
CA VAL A 28 -15.92 -19.19 -25.11
C VAL A 28 -16.13 -19.41 -26.61
N LEU A 29 -17.23 -20.10 -26.94
CA LEU A 29 -17.73 -20.22 -28.31
C LEU A 29 -18.20 -18.84 -28.78
N VAL A 30 -17.43 -18.19 -29.61
CA VAL A 30 -17.89 -17.01 -30.36
C VAL A 30 -18.86 -17.47 -31.42
N SER A 31 -20.15 -17.28 -31.10
CA SER A 31 -21.23 -17.43 -32.08
C SER A 31 -21.12 -16.34 -33.15
N SER A 32 -20.75 -16.81 -34.35
CA SER A 32 -20.75 -16.01 -35.59
C SER A 32 -22.24 -15.75 -35.99
N TRP A 33 -22.65 -14.53 -35.86
CA TRP A 33 -23.93 -14.08 -36.49
C TRP A 33 -23.60 -13.19 -37.67
N ALA A 34 -23.61 -13.82 -38.83
CA ALA A 34 -23.71 -13.14 -40.10
C ALA A 34 -25.13 -12.54 -40.23
N VAL A 35 -25.25 -11.25 -40.31
CA VAL A 35 -26.49 -10.60 -40.75
C VAL A 35 -26.18 -9.75 -41.97
N ALA A 36 -26.88 -10.16 -42.99
CA ALA A 36 -26.84 -9.67 -44.35
C ALA A 36 -27.41 -8.25 -44.51
N PHE A 37 -26.82 -7.53 -45.46
CA PHE A 37 -27.42 -6.62 -46.44
C PHE A 37 -28.59 -5.75 -46.04
N GLY A 38 -28.34 -4.45 -46.08
CA GLY A 38 -29.34 -3.41 -46.27
C GLY A 38 -28.68 -2.17 -46.90
N ILE A 39 -28.50 -2.19 -48.20
CA ILE A 39 -28.11 -0.98 -48.96
C ILE A 39 -29.37 -0.12 -49.06
N VAL A 40 -29.45 0.93 -48.25
CA VAL A 40 -30.40 2.02 -48.44
C VAL A 40 -29.64 3.19 -49.05
N LEU A 41 -29.81 3.36 -50.33
CA LEU A 41 -29.34 4.52 -51.09
C LEU A 41 -30.23 5.72 -50.68
N CYS A 42 -29.79 6.58 -49.80
CA CYS A 42 -30.44 7.82 -49.50
C CYS A 42 -29.64 8.98 -50.15
N LEU A 43 -30.11 9.41 -51.31
CA LEU A 43 -29.67 10.64 -51.95
C LEU A 43 -30.14 11.81 -51.10
N ILE A 44 -29.25 12.42 -50.35
CA ILE A 44 -29.52 13.64 -49.63
C ILE A 44 -28.67 14.75 -50.26
N ALA A 45 -29.37 15.80 -50.61
CA ALA A 45 -28.92 17.01 -51.27
C ALA A 45 -27.70 17.65 -50.56
N LEU A 46 -26.80 18.16 -51.38
CA LEU A 46 -25.66 19.00 -51.00
C LEU A 46 -26.19 20.36 -50.50
N ASP A 47 -26.41 20.45 -49.16
CA ASP A 47 -26.45 21.75 -48.53
C ASP A 47 -25.03 22.08 -48.07
N SER A 48 -24.42 22.98 -48.83
CA SER A 48 -23.13 23.60 -48.47
C SER A 48 -23.33 24.56 -47.29
N SER A 49 -23.58 24.03 -46.12
CA SER A 49 -23.47 24.80 -44.89
C SER A 49 -21.99 24.82 -44.50
N ALA A 50 -21.37 25.97 -44.63
CA ALA A 50 -20.03 26.23 -44.16
C ALA A 50 -19.96 25.91 -42.64
N ILE A 51 -19.38 24.78 -42.31
CA ILE A 51 -19.03 24.46 -40.92
C ILE A 51 -17.87 25.37 -40.58
N THR A 52 -18.16 26.48 -39.94
CA THR A 52 -17.15 27.25 -39.21
C THR A 52 -16.59 26.31 -38.13
N ILE A 53 -15.38 25.85 -38.32
CA ILE A 53 -14.62 25.13 -37.30
C ILE A 53 -14.36 26.17 -36.22
N ASP A 54 -15.25 26.20 -35.23
CA ASP A 54 -15.04 26.94 -34.00
C ASP A 54 -13.82 26.36 -33.33
N THR A 55 -12.87 27.23 -33.11
CA THR A 55 -11.54 26.95 -32.58
C THR A 55 -11.68 26.04 -31.38
N ALA A 56 -11.20 24.79 -31.52
CA ALA A 56 -11.10 23.84 -30.43
C ALA A 56 -10.33 24.51 -29.29
N GLN A 57 -11.05 24.96 -28.29
CA GLN A 57 -10.45 25.36 -27.04
C GLN A 57 -9.77 24.09 -26.46
N ALA A 58 -8.46 24.08 -26.58
CA ALA A 58 -7.63 23.10 -25.92
C ALA A 58 -7.92 23.21 -24.41
N ILE A 59 -8.83 22.36 -23.93
CA ILE A 59 -9.04 22.17 -22.52
C ILE A 59 -7.74 21.51 -21.99
N THR A 60 -6.81 22.37 -21.60
CA THR A 60 -5.62 21.96 -20.88
C THR A 60 -6.09 21.52 -19.50
N THR A 61 -6.58 20.30 -19.40
CA THR A 61 -6.80 19.64 -18.13
C THR A 61 -5.43 19.53 -17.45
N LYS A 62 -5.14 20.49 -16.60
CA LYS A 62 -3.98 20.45 -15.71
C LYS A 62 -4.19 19.28 -14.79
N LYS A 63 -3.74 18.09 -15.22
CA LYS A 63 -3.75 16.86 -14.42
C LYS A 63 -2.90 17.16 -13.18
N SER A 64 -3.57 17.50 -12.09
CA SER A 64 -2.93 17.65 -10.80
C SER A 64 -2.30 16.31 -10.43
N ILE A 65 -0.99 16.22 -10.54
CA ILE A 65 -0.23 15.05 -10.06
C ILE A 65 -0.28 15.12 -8.55
N ILE A 66 -1.16 14.33 -7.95
CA ILE A 66 -1.21 14.19 -6.49
C ILE A 66 0.05 13.42 -6.09
N THR A 67 1.05 14.15 -5.63
CA THR A 67 2.26 13.54 -5.09
C THR A 67 1.95 12.97 -3.70
N VAL A 68 1.95 11.65 -3.58
CA VAL A 68 1.78 10.98 -2.29
C VAL A 68 3.02 11.19 -1.44
N THR A 69 2.86 11.86 -0.31
CA THR A 69 3.94 12.08 0.67
C THR A 69 3.97 10.95 1.71
N PRO A 70 5.11 10.72 2.40
CA PRO A 70 5.18 9.76 3.50
C PRO A 70 4.11 9.99 4.58
N LYS A 71 3.84 11.24 4.92
CA LYS A 71 2.79 11.60 5.90
C LYS A 71 1.39 11.28 5.39
N SER A 72 1.06 11.66 4.15
CA SER A 72 -0.25 11.35 3.58
C SER A 72 -0.46 9.84 3.42
N TYR A 73 0.59 9.10 3.07
CA TYR A 73 0.56 7.65 3.04
C TYR A 73 0.27 7.04 4.43
N ALA A 74 0.98 7.47 5.47
CA ALA A 74 0.74 7.00 6.84
C ALA A 74 -0.70 7.26 7.30
N LYS A 75 -1.23 8.46 6.99
CA LYS A 75 -2.62 8.83 7.33
C LYS A 75 -3.62 7.90 6.65
N ALA A 76 -3.43 7.64 5.37
CA ALA A 76 -4.30 6.74 4.61
C ALA A 76 -4.19 5.27 5.08
N ALA A 77 -2.95 4.81 5.37
CA ALA A 77 -2.70 3.43 5.79
C ALA A 77 -3.29 3.11 7.17
N LEU A 78 -3.24 4.06 8.10
CA LEU A 78 -3.81 3.87 9.44
C LEU A 78 -5.33 4.06 9.46
N ASN A 79 -5.87 4.94 8.62
CA ASN A 79 -7.29 5.29 8.56
C ASN A 79 -7.93 5.56 9.95
N ASP A 80 -7.13 6.09 10.88
CA ASP A 80 -7.52 6.49 12.23
C ASP A 80 -6.73 7.73 12.62
N ASN A 81 -7.42 8.85 12.83
CA ASN A 81 -6.78 10.14 13.09
C ASN A 81 -5.92 10.12 14.36
N LYS A 82 -6.39 9.45 15.42
CA LYS A 82 -5.64 9.35 16.68
C LYS A 82 -4.33 8.57 16.51
N GLN A 83 -4.39 7.45 15.81
CA GLN A 83 -3.19 6.67 15.52
C GLN A 83 -2.23 7.42 14.58
N TYR A 84 -2.78 8.18 13.63
CA TYR A 84 -1.97 9.05 12.77
C TYR A 84 -1.25 10.16 13.55
N GLU A 85 -1.93 10.85 14.45
CA GLU A 85 -1.29 11.88 15.30
C GLU A 85 -0.15 11.28 16.13
N CYS A 86 -0.35 10.08 16.65
CA CYS A 86 0.68 9.38 17.42
C CYS A 86 1.88 9.00 16.54
N ILE A 87 1.69 8.50 15.31
CA ILE A 87 2.80 8.15 14.42
C ILE A 87 3.49 9.39 13.86
N ASP A 88 2.76 10.48 13.65
CA ASP A 88 3.35 11.75 13.21
C ASP A 88 4.30 12.31 14.28
N GLU A 89 3.90 12.31 15.54
CA GLU A 89 4.78 12.69 16.65
C GLU A 89 5.96 11.72 16.79
N LEU A 90 5.70 10.41 16.70
CA LEU A 90 6.72 9.38 16.80
C LEU A 90 7.82 9.59 15.75
N TYR A 91 7.45 9.64 14.47
CA TYR A 91 8.43 9.76 13.39
C TYR A 91 9.05 11.17 13.27
N THR A 92 8.40 12.18 13.81
CA THR A 92 9.00 13.51 14.00
C THR A 92 10.15 13.44 15.01
N LYS A 93 9.96 12.74 16.12
CA LYS A 93 11.03 12.54 17.13
C LYS A 93 12.16 11.64 16.64
N GLU A 94 11.84 10.59 15.88
CA GLU A 94 12.81 9.62 15.38
C GLU A 94 13.72 10.19 14.29
N SER A 95 13.17 10.85 13.30
CA SER A 95 13.91 11.26 12.12
C SER A 95 13.50 12.61 11.54
N ASN A 96 12.48 13.25 12.10
CA ASN A 96 11.77 14.36 11.46
C ASN A 96 11.30 13.99 10.04
N TRP A 97 10.78 12.76 9.87
CA TRP A 97 10.31 12.19 8.61
C TRP A 97 11.37 12.14 7.50
N ARG A 98 12.65 12.19 7.83
CA ARG A 98 13.75 12.15 6.85
C ARG A 98 14.06 10.70 6.45
N PRO A 99 13.91 10.34 5.16
CA PRO A 99 14.14 8.96 4.71
C PRO A 99 15.63 8.55 4.79
N ASN A 100 16.54 9.51 4.73
CA ASN A 100 17.98 9.26 4.80
C ASN A 100 18.55 9.49 6.21
N ALA A 101 17.68 9.58 7.24
CA ALA A 101 18.15 9.74 8.61
C ALA A 101 18.94 8.51 9.05
N ARG A 102 20.02 8.75 9.78
CA ARG A 102 20.87 7.73 10.37
C ARG A 102 21.28 8.15 11.78
N ASN A 103 21.10 7.25 12.73
CA ASN A 103 21.56 7.42 14.10
C ASN A 103 22.18 6.10 14.58
N GLY A 104 23.51 6.00 14.55
CA GLY A 104 24.23 4.76 14.81
C GLY A 104 23.78 3.65 13.86
N SER A 105 23.17 2.61 14.40
CA SER A 105 22.63 1.45 13.65
C SER A 105 21.16 1.56 13.30
N HIS A 106 20.55 2.76 13.43
CA HIS A 106 19.14 3.00 13.14
C HIS A 106 19.00 3.87 11.89
N TYR A 107 18.04 3.55 11.02
CA TYR A 107 17.97 4.06 9.66
C TYR A 107 16.54 4.44 9.25
N GLY A 108 16.46 5.49 8.43
CA GLY A 108 15.25 5.91 7.72
C GLY A 108 14.23 6.62 8.61
N ILE A 109 13.01 6.78 8.08
CA ILE A 109 11.92 7.48 8.75
C ILE A 109 11.60 6.85 10.12
N PRO A 110 11.42 5.51 10.25
CA PRO A 110 11.06 4.88 11.51
C PRO A 110 12.26 4.54 12.41
N GLN A 111 13.49 4.91 12.03
CA GLN A 111 14.72 4.59 12.76
C GLN A 111 14.82 3.10 13.14
N MET A 112 14.56 2.23 12.17
CA MET A 112 14.69 0.78 12.38
C MET A 112 16.15 0.34 12.37
N ARG A 113 16.49 -0.62 13.25
CA ARG A 113 17.84 -1.22 13.30
C ARG A 113 18.06 -2.22 12.15
N ASN A 114 17.93 -1.72 10.92
CA ASN A 114 18.12 -2.51 9.71
C ASN A 114 18.54 -1.61 8.56
N GLU A 115 19.76 -1.80 8.07
CA GLU A 115 20.36 -0.97 7.01
C GLU A 115 19.61 -1.06 5.68
N ILE A 116 18.83 -2.13 5.46
CA ILE A 116 17.98 -2.28 4.27
C ILE A 116 16.99 -1.10 4.12
N MET A 117 16.70 -0.39 5.21
CA MET A 117 15.84 0.80 5.18
C MET A 117 16.32 1.87 4.21
N LEU A 118 17.65 2.02 4.04
CA LEU A 118 18.24 3.00 3.13
C LEU A 118 18.01 2.67 1.65
N SER A 119 17.77 1.41 1.31
CA SER A 119 17.42 0.97 -0.04
C SER A 119 15.93 1.10 -0.35
N LYS A 120 15.09 1.41 0.63
CA LYS A 120 13.65 1.55 0.48
C LYS A 120 13.26 2.99 0.19
N ASN A 121 12.29 3.18 -0.72
CA ASN A 121 11.74 4.51 -0.92
C ASN A 121 10.97 4.98 0.35
N PRO A 122 10.71 6.29 0.50
CA PRO A 122 10.10 6.82 1.71
C PRO A 122 8.75 6.19 2.09
N LEU A 123 7.91 5.84 1.11
CA LEU A 123 6.61 5.20 1.36
C LEU A 123 6.79 3.77 1.89
N GLN A 124 7.74 3.03 1.32
CA GLN A 124 8.09 1.67 1.77
C GLN A 124 8.67 1.67 3.19
N GLN A 125 9.47 2.69 3.54
CA GLN A 125 9.99 2.84 4.90
C GLN A 125 8.84 3.01 5.90
N VAL A 126 7.85 3.86 5.59
CA VAL A 126 6.67 4.06 6.42
C VAL A 126 5.85 2.77 6.53
N ALA A 127 5.63 2.06 5.41
CA ALA A 127 4.90 0.79 5.42
C ALA A 127 5.56 -0.25 6.33
N LEU A 128 6.89 -0.39 6.25
CA LEU A 128 7.66 -1.30 7.12
C LEU A 128 7.60 -0.89 8.59
N GLY A 129 7.68 0.42 8.87
CA GLY A 129 7.56 0.94 10.23
C GLY A 129 6.16 0.72 10.83
N ILE A 130 5.09 0.89 10.05
CA ILE A 130 3.71 0.57 10.49
C ILE A 130 3.58 -0.93 10.81
N LYS A 131 4.12 -1.80 9.96
CA LYS A 131 4.17 -3.25 10.20
C LYS A 131 4.94 -3.61 11.49
N TYR A 132 6.05 -2.94 11.72
CA TYR A 132 6.82 -3.13 12.95
C TYR A 132 6.01 -2.73 14.19
N ILE A 133 5.31 -1.58 14.13
CA ILE A 133 4.42 -1.13 15.21
C ILE A 133 3.34 -2.16 15.48
N GLU A 134 2.68 -2.66 14.45
CA GLU A 134 1.66 -3.71 14.57
C GLU A 134 2.20 -4.96 15.25
N HIS A 135 3.34 -5.46 14.79
CA HIS A 135 3.96 -6.66 15.34
C HIS A 135 4.38 -6.48 16.80
N ARG A 136 4.94 -5.32 17.17
CA ARG A 136 5.51 -5.10 18.50
C ARG A 136 4.51 -4.63 19.53
N TYR A 137 3.59 -3.77 19.13
CA TYR A 137 2.63 -3.10 20.02
C TYR A 137 1.19 -3.57 19.84
N GLY A 138 0.96 -4.44 18.85
CA GLY A 138 -0.36 -4.96 18.52
C GLY A 138 -1.23 -3.94 17.79
N THR A 139 -2.51 -4.26 17.76
CA THR A 139 -3.54 -3.41 17.18
C THR A 139 -4.45 -2.83 18.25
N THR A 140 -5.21 -1.81 17.88
CA THR A 140 -6.32 -1.28 18.67
C THR A 140 -7.54 -2.19 18.56
N ASN A 141 -8.60 -1.88 19.32
CA ASN A 141 -9.91 -2.55 19.19
C ASN A 141 -10.56 -2.41 17.79
N LYS A 142 -10.05 -1.46 16.97
CA LYS A 142 -10.46 -1.27 15.57
C LYS A 142 -9.54 -1.99 14.59
N SER A 143 -8.69 -2.90 15.06
CA SER A 143 -7.69 -3.62 14.25
C SER A 143 -6.69 -2.70 13.52
N VAL A 144 -6.44 -1.51 14.04
CA VAL A 144 -5.45 -0.56 13.51
C VAL A 144 -4.15 -0.68 14.31
N PRO A 145 -2.95 -0.62 13.68
CA PRO A 145 -1.66 -0.64 14.37
C PRO A 145 -1.59 0.38 15.50
N ASN A 146 -1.15 -0.03 16.70
CA ASN A 146 -1.21 0.80 17.91
C ASN A 146 0.00 1.75 18.01
N ALA A 147 0.00 2.79 17.17
CA ALA A 147 1.04 3.82 17.13
C ALA A 147 1.11 4.63 18.43
N CYS A 148 -0.01 4.82 19.11
CA CYS A 148 -0.02 5.55 20.38
C CYS A 148 0.71 4.79 21.49
N LYS A 149 0.63 3.46 21.51
CA LYS A 149 1.41 2.63 22.43
C LYS A 149 2.91 2.69 22.13
N ALA A 150 3.26 2.71 20.83
CA ALA A 150 4.66 2.89 20.41
C ALA A 150 5.21 4.25 20.85
N LEU A 151 4.45 5.33 20.63
CA LEU A 151 4.83 6.67 21.08
C LEU A 151 4.97 6.76 22.61
N GLN A 152 4.05 6.16 23.34
CA GLN A 152 4.14 6.11 24.82
C GLN A 152 5.41 5.36 25.26
N HIS A 153 5.75 4.27 24.58
CA HIS A 153 6.96 3.51 24.88
C HIS A 153 8.22 4.36 24.60
N LEU A 154 8.27 5.08 23.46
CA LEU A 154 9.34 6.02 23.18
C LEU A 154 9.49 7.08 24.28
N LYS A 155 8.37 7.70 24.71
CA LYS A 155 8.36 8.74 25.76
C LYS A 155 8.86 8.21 27.12
N THR A 156 8.62 6.95 27.43
CA THR A 156 8.97 6.37 28.73
C THR A 156 10.32 5.65 28.77
N LYS A 157 10.73 5.06 27.64
CA LYS A 157 11.95 4.24 27.55
C LYS A 157 13.04 4.86 26.68
N GLY A 158 12.73 5.91 25.90
CA GLY A 158 13.67 6.55 24.99
C GLY A 158 13.88 5.82 23.66
N TRP A 159 13.10 4.76 23.38
CA TRP A 159 13.14 3.97 22.15
C TRP A 159 11.77 3.30 21.88
N HIS A 160 11.52 2.82 20.65
CA HIS A 160 10.31 2.09 20.31
C HIS A 160 10.58 0.84 19.48
#